data_4f42b6ddd484422f63cddbd4940657a2
#
_entry.id   4f42b6ddd484422f63cddbd4940657a2
#
_cell.length_a   1.000
_cell.length_b   1.000
_cell.length_c   1.000
_cell.angle_alpha   90.00
_cell.angle_beta   90.00
_cell.angle_gamma   90.00
#
_symmetry.space_group_name_H-M   'P 1'
#
loop_
_entity.id
_entity.type
_entity.pdbx_description
1 polymer ?
#
loop_
_entity_poly.entity_id
_entity_poly.type
_entity_poly.pdbx_seq_one_letter_code
_entity_poly.pdbx_strand_id
1 'polypeptide(L)'
;MDRSLRLKPTAASTCGREVKLARHGFARKQEWKLEEQGDNMVALSLSSADHAELLEQYPYPFKIVARYTIDSEKVAVSYEVTNEGTEDMPFFVGGHPGFKCPLDEGESYDDYELRFEQREAAELCTAVPSTGLIDVEHRSKNPMIDQNLPLTHELFDFAETIFDVLESRQVTLSKK
;
A
#
# COMPACT_ATOMS: atom_id res chain seq x y z
N MET A 1 -14.91 15.97 -13.90
CA MET A 1 -14.21 15.78 -12.60
C MET A 1 -12.92 15.07 -12.92
N ASP A 2 -11.85 15.80 -12.90
CA ASP A 2 -10.51 15.27 -13.22
C ASP A 2 -10.03 14.38 -12.06
N ARG A 3 -9.97 13.05 -12.30
CA ARG A 3 -9.51 12.05 -11.32
C ARG A 3 -8.04 11.68 -11.50
N SER A 4 -7.26 12.49 -12.20
CA SER A 4 -5.83 12.25 -12.33
C SER A 4 -5.10 12.63 -11.03
N LEU A 5 -5.00 11.68 -10.09
CA LEU A 5 -4.09 11.77 -8.95
C LEU A 5 -2.65 11.68 -9.47
N ARG A 6 -2.14 12.79 -9.96
CA ARG A 6 -0.73 12.95 -10.32
C ARG A 6 0.07 13.24 -9.05
N LEU A 7 0.56 12.21 -8.40
CA LEU A 7 1.58 12.39 -7.36
C LEU A 7 2.90 12.79 -8.02
N LYS A 8 3.16 14.08 -8.14
CA LYS A 8 4.51 14.55 -8.49
C LYS A 8 5.44 14.33 -7.29
N PRO A 9 6.68 13.85 -7.49
CA PRO A 9 7.60 13.53 -6.39
C PRO A 9 8.10 14.74 -5.59
N THR A 10 7.65 15.96 -5.88
CA THR A 10 8.22 17.17 -5.28
C THR A 10 7.26 18.04 -4.48
N ALA A 11 6.02 18.13 -4.82
CA ALA A 11 4.99 18.79 -4.01
C ALA A 11 3.61 18.54 -4.64
N ALA A 12 2.63 18.20 -3.83
CA ALA A 12 1.23 18.19 -4.21
C ALA A 12 0.49 19.19 -3.33
N SER A 13 -0.47 19.92 -3.90
CA SER A 13 -1.37 20.74 -3.09
C SER A 13 -2.60 19.91 -2.74
N THR A 14 -2.88 19.80 -1.47
CA THR A 14 -4.04 19.07 -0.96
C THR A 14 -4.76 19.98 0.04
N CYS A 15 -6.04 20.23 -0.17
CA CYS A 15 -6.82 21.16 0.65
C CYS A 15 -6.15 22.55 0.83
N GLY A 16 -5.46 23.04 -0.23
CA GLY A 16 -4.80 24.36 -0.24
C GLY A 16 -3.43 24.40 0.44
N ARG A 17 -2.92 23.29 0.97
CA ARG A 17 -1.59 23.19 1.58
C ARG A 17 -0.62 22.42 0.70
N GLU A 18 0.63 22.83 0.66
CA GLU A 18 1.70 22.12 -0.02
C GLU A 18 2.13 20.90 0.79
N VAL A 19 2.17 19.72 0.15
CA VAL A 19 2.58 18.45 0.74
C VAL A 19 3.82 17.95 0.00
N LYS A 20 4.89 17.61 0.75
CA LYS A 20 6.21 17.20 0.22
C LYS A 20 6.52 15.75 0.57
N LEU A 21 5.70 14.83 0.10
CA LEU A 21 5.88 13.41 0.40
C LEU A 21 6.72 12.72 -0.67
N ALA A 22 7.67 11.91 -0.23
CA ALA A 22 8.37 10.97 -1.07
C ALA A 22 7.46 9.77 -1.42
N ARG A 23 7.85 8.98 -2.42
CA ARG A 23 7.21 7.69 -2.71
C ARG A 23 7.09 6.85 -1.43
N HIS A 24 5.92 6.30 -1.17
CA HIS A 24 5.54 5.58 0.05
C HIS A 24 5.41 6.44 1.32
N GLY A 25 5.43 7.77 1.22
CA GLY A 25 5.30 8.66 2.36
C GLY A 25 6.47 8.58 3.34
N PHE A 26 6.24 9.01 4.58
CA PHE A 26 7.26 9.12 5.61
C PHE A 26 7.22 7.99 6.66
N ALA A 27 6.08 7.38 6.89
CA ALA A 27 5.82 6.55 8.06
C ALA A 27 6.83 5.39 8.25
N ARG A 28 7.27 4.75 7.16
CA ARG A 28 8.23 3.64 7.20
C ARG A 28 9.66 4.03 7.61
N LYS A 29 9.97 5.33 7.64
CA LYS A 29 11.29 5.85 7.97
C LYS A 29 11.37 6.44 9.38
N GLN A 30 10.24 6.47 10.07
CA GLN A 30 10.12 7.04 11.41
C GLN A 30 10.25 5.99 12.49
N GLU A 31 10.69 6.41 13.65
CA GLU A 31 10.63 5.62 14.87
C GLU A 31 9.20 5.65 15.42
N TRP A 32 8.64 4.48 15.65
CA TRP A 32 7.29 4.33 16.18
C TRP A 32 7.33 4.06 17.67
N LYS A 33 6.43 4.67 18.39
CA LYS A 33 6.31 4.51 19.83
C LYS A 33 5.43 3.32 20.16
N LEU A 34 5.85 2.51 21.12
CA LEU A 34 5.01 1.43 21.65
C LEU A 34 3.86 2.03 22.46
N GLU A 35 2.62 1.79 22.03
CA GLU A 35 1.40 2.22 22.73
C GLU A 35 0.88 1.12 23.65
N GLU A 36 0.81 -0.09 23.13
CA GLU A 36 0.24 -1.23 23.84
C GLU A 36 0.91 -2.53 23.41
N GLN A 37 1.08 -3.46 24.35
CA GLN A 37 1.58 -4.80 24.08
C GLN A 37 0.83 -5.82 24.94
N GLY A 38 0.40 -6.91 24.34
CA GLY A 38 -0.18 -8.08 24.97
C GLY A 38 0.41 -9.37 24.42
N ASP A 39 -0.10 -10.49 24.87
CA ASP A 39 0.44 -11.80 24.47
C ASP A 39 0.31 -12.06 22.96
N ASN A 40 -0.74 -11.55 22.34
CA ASN A 40 -1.04 -11.76 20.92
C ASN A 40 -1.27 -10.47 20.15
N MET A 41 -0.87 -9.33 20.69
CA MET A 41 -1.05 -8.04 20.03
C MET A 41 0.05 -7.06 20.37
N VAL A 42 0.29 -6.15 19.42
CA VAL A 42 1.10 -4.95 19.62
C VAL A 42 0.45 -3.77 18.90
N ALA A 43 0.47 -2.61 19.53
CA ALA A 43 0.08 -1.35 18.92
C ALA A 43 1.24 -0.36 18.98
N LEU A 44 1.53 0.23 17.84
CA LEU A 44 2.58 1.22 17.65
C LEU A 44 1.96 2.52 17.16
N SER A 45 2.45 3.65 17.63
CA SER A 45 1.98 4.95 17.16
C SER A 45 3.07 5.80 16.54
N LEU A 46 2.65 6.66 15.63
CA LEU A 46 3.43 7.74 15.07
C LEU A 46 2.57 9.01 15.10
N SER A 47 3.09 10.09 15.64
CA SER A 47 2.33 11.34 15.76
C SER A 47 3.21 12.54 15.40
N SER A 48 2.57 13.58 14.85
CA SER A 48 3.23 14.86 14.62
C SER A 48 3.59 15.59 15.91
N ALA A 49 3.01 15.22 17.04
CA ALA A 49 3.39 15.76 18.35
C ALA A 49 4.75 15.23 18.83
N ASP A 50 5.07 13.96 18.49
CA ASP A 50 6.36 13.36 18.81
C ASP A 50 7.42 13.67 17.72
N HIS A 51 6.98 13.98 16.49
CA HIS A 51 7.82 14.21 15.30
C HIS A 51 7.41 15.51 14.59
N ALA A 52 7.67 16.65 15.22
CA ALA A 52 7.25 17.96 14.71
C ALA A 52 7.81 18.30 13.33
N GLU A 53 8.96 17.73 12.96
CA GLU A 53 9.59 17.86 11.63
C GLU A 53 8.74 17.28 10.50
N LEU A 54 7.82 16.36 10.80
CA LEU A 54 6.91 15.80 9.81
C LEU A 54 5.91 16.84 9.29
N LEU A 55 5.61 17.88 10.06
CA LEU A 55 4.73 18.95 9.64
C LEU A 55 5.31 19.80 8.50
N GLU A 56 6.63 19.77 8.28
CA GLU A 56 7.27 20.40 7.12
C GLU A 56 6.96 19.66 5.80
N GLN A 57 6.72 18.35 5.89
CA GLN A 57 6.41 17.50 4.75
C GLN A 57 4.90 17.31 4.57
N TYR A 58 4.19 17.21 5.70
CA TYR A 58 2.75 16.97 5.76
C TYR A 58 2.13 17.89 6.83
N PRO A 59 1.65 19.09 6.44
CA PRO A 59 1.30 20.17 7.38
C PRO A 59 -0.07 19.99 8.06
N TYR A 60 -0.38 18.77 8.45
CA TYR A 60 -1.61 18.42 9.17
C TYR A 60 -1.25 17.68 10.45
N PRO A 61 -1.61 18.19 11.64
CA PRO A 61 -1.41 17.48 12.91
C PRO A 61 -2.17 16.15 12.91
N PHE A 62 -1.48 15.08 13.21
CA PHE A 62 -2.03 13.74 13.15
C PHE A 62 -1.45 12.79 14.19
N LYS A 63 -2.20 11.75 14.49
CA LYS A 63 -1.71 10.52 15.11
C LYS A 63 -2.19 9.33 14.29
N ILE A 64 -1.32 8.38 14.04
CA ILE A 64 -1.65 7.08 13.48
C ILE A 64 -1.23 5.99 14.45
N VAL A 65 -2.10 5.03 14.69
CA VAL A 65 -1.81 3.81 15.45
C VAL A 65 -1.93 2.61 14.52
N ALA A 66 -0.88 1.83 14.42
CA ALA A 66 -0.86 0.55 13.73
C ALA A 66 -0.96 -0.56 14.77
N ARG A 67 -2.02 -1.34 14.73
CA ARG A 67 -2.27 -2.46 15.63
C ARG A 67 -2.16 -3.77 14.88
N TYR A 68 -1.33 -4.66 15.39
CA TYR A 68 -1.15 -6.01 14.90
C TYR A 68 -1.72 -6.97 15.94
N THR A 69 -2.57 -7.89 15.50
CA THR A 69 -3.11 -8.95 16.35
C THR A 69 -2.91 -10.30 15.68
N ILE A 70 -2.58 -11.30 16.47
CA ILE A 70 -2.41 -12.68 16.02
C ILE A 70 -3.51 -13.52 16.68
N ASP A 71 -4.27 -14.21 15.86
CA ASP A 71 -5.29 -15.17 16.32
C ASP A 71 -5.14 -16.46 15.54
N SER A 72 -4.62 -17.49 16.19
CA SER A 72 -4.31 -18.78 15.58
C SER A 72 -3.45 -18.64 14.32
N GLU A 73 -4.07 -18.74 13.15
CA GLU A 73 -3.42 -18.70 11.84
C GLU A 73 -3.56 -17.33 11.15
N LYS A 74 -4.10 -16.34 11.84
CA LYS A 74 -4.40 -15.03 11.26
C LYS A 74 -3.55 -13.94 11.88
N VAL A 75 -3.05 -13.06 11.04
CA VAL A 75 -2.51 -11.77 11.45
C VAL A 75 -3.47 -10.69 10.95
N ALA A 76 -4.05 -9.94 11.87
CA ALA A 76 -4.84 -8.75 11.52
C ALA A 76 -4.00 -7.50 11.73
N VAL A 77 -4.04 -6.60 10.75
CA VAL A 77 -3.41 -5.28 10.84
C VAL A 77 -4.50 -4.23 10.68
N SER A 78 -4.60 -3.33 11.65
CA SER A 78 -5.53 -2.20 11.59
C SER A 78 -4.79 -0.89 11.78
N TYR A 79 -5.28 0.15 11.12
CA TYR A 79 -4.77 1.52 11.25
C TYR A 79 -5.88 2.42 11.78
N GLU A 80 -5.59 3.14 12.84
CA GLU A 80 -6.42 4.21 13.36
C GLU A 80 -5.73 5.53 13.09
N VAL A 81 -6.35 6.40 12.28
CA VAL A 81 -5.82 7.71 11.91
C VAL A 81 -6.66 8.78 12.55
N THR A 82 -6.05 9.58 13.39
CA THR A 82 -6.67 10.68 14.09
C THR A 82 -6.20 12.01 13.54
N ASN A 83 -7.12 12.86 13.16
CA ASN A 83 -6.85 14.26 12.86
C ASN A 83 -6.76 15.03 14.19
N GLU A 84 -5.56 15.50 14.51
CA GLU A 84 -5.31 16.32 15.72
C GLU A 84 -5.35 17.82 15.43
N GLY A 85 -5.65 18.20 14.18
CA GLY A 85 -5.84 19.57 13.74
C GLY A 85 -7.31 20.01 13.77
N THR A 86 -7.55 21.20 13.26
CA THR A 86 -8.89 21.81 13.18
C THR A 86 -9.46 21.87 11.76
N GLU A 87 -8.64 21.52 10.76
CA GLU A 87 -9.00 21.54 9.34
C GLU A 87 -9.13 20.10 8.82
N ASP A 88 -9.79 19.93 7.69
CA ASP A 88 -9.87 18.63 7.02
C ASP A 88 -8.46 18.12 6.68
N MET A 89 -8.18 16.90 7.08
CA MET A 89 -6.90 16.23 6.90
C MET A 89 -7.04 15.12 5.85
N PRO A 90 -6.59 15.34 4.62
CA PRO A 90 -6.57 14.29 3.61
C PRO A 90 -5.42 13.32 3.89
N PHE A 91 -5.70 12.03 3.90
CA PHE A 91 -4.67 11.02 4.12
C PHE A 91 -4.85 9.80 3.24
N PHE A 92 -3.74 9.09 3.04
CA PHE A 92 -3.70 7.76 2.46
C PHE A 92 -2.91 6.85 3.39
N VAL A 93 -3.41 5.65 3.60
CA VAL A 93 -2.74 4.61 4.35
C VAL A 93 -2.83 3.29 3.60
N GLY A 94 -1.78 2.50 3.64
CA GLY A 94 -1.73 1.19 3.03
C GLY A 94 -0.67 0.31 3.68
N GLY A 95 -0.85 -1.00 3.57
CA GLY A 95 0.13 -1.99 3.98
C GLY A 95 1.03 -2.37 2.80
N HIS A 96 2.27 -2.79 3.10
CA HIS A 96 3.21 -3.31 2.12
C HIS A 96 3.84 -4.60 2.67
N PRO A 97 3.03 -5.64 2.89
CA PRO A 97 3.53 -6.89 3.44
C PRO A 97 4.36 -7.65 2.41
N GLY A 98 5.40 -8.36 2.87
CA GLY A 98 6.13 -9.33 2.07
C GLY A 98 5.68 -10.75 2.40
N PHE A 99 5.43 -11.55 1.38
CA PHE A 99 5.10 -12.96 1.52
C PHE A 99 6.21 -13.82 0.92
N LYS A 100 6.51 -14.94 1.59
CA LYS A 100 7.44 -15.93 1.04
C LYS A 100 6.80 -16.58 -0.18
N CYS A 101 7.54 -16.64 -1.29
CA CYS A 101 7.19 -17.42 -2.46
C CYS A 101 8.49 -17.86 -3.14
N PRO A 102 8.70 -19.15 -3.43
CA PRO A 102 7.80 -20.28 -3.18
C PRO A 102 7.58 -20.56 -1.68
N LEU A 103 6.49 -21.26 -1.35
CA LEU A 103 6.13 -21.59 0.03
C LEU A 103 6.98 -22.74 0.56
N ASP A 104 7.20 -23.76 -0.26
CA ASP A 104 7.93 -24.97 0.09
C ASP A 104 9.30 -25.06 -0.59
N GLU A 105 10.18 -25.86 0.01
CA GLU A 105 11.52 -26.06 -0.51
C GLU A 105 11.48 -26.95 -1.77
N GLY A 106 12.28 -26.58 -2.77
CA GLY A 106 12.34 -27.30 -4.05
C GLY A 106 11.29 -26.88 -5.08
N GLU A 107 10.41 -25.95 -4.75
CA GLU A 107 9.42 -25.38 -5.66
C GLU A 107 9.96 -24.13 -6.36
N SER A 108 9.37 -23.80 -7.51
CA SER A 108 9.68 -22.60 -8.28
C SER A 108 8.64 -21.52 -8.04
N TYR A 109 9.04 -20.25 -8.15
CA TYR A 109 8.13 -19.10 -8.15
C TYR A 109 7.03 -19.24 -9.21
N ASP A 110 7.36 -19.79 -10.37
CA ASP A 110 6.44 -19.97 -11.49
C ASP A 110 5.40 -21.09 -11.26
N ASP A 111 5.56 -21.89 -10.20
CA ASP A 111 4.57 -22.89 -9.81
C ASP A 111 3.36 -22.26 -9.10
N TYR A 112 3.42 -20.96 -8.82
CA TYR A 112 2.41 -20.25 -8.00
C TYR A 112 1.57 -19.29 -8.81
N GLU A 113 0.42 -18.93 -8.23
CA GLU A 113 -0.49 -17.91 -8.74
C GLU A 113 -1.13 -17.12 -7.61
N LEU A 114 -1.61 -15.93 -7.92
CA LEU A 114 -2.51 -15.18 -7.07
C LEU A 114 -3.95 -15.40 -7.55
N ARG A 115 -4.77 -16.00 -6.72
CA ARG A 115 -6.18 -16.23 -6.98
C ARG A 115 -7.02 -15.16 -6.31
N PHE A 116 -7.73 -14.39 -7.11
CA PHE A 116 -8.66 -13.35 -6.68
C PHE A 116 -10.05 -13.96 -6.42
N GLU A 117 -10.86 -13.29 -5.60
CA GLU A 117 -12.26 -13.68 -5.37
C GLU A 117 -13.08 -13.66 -6.65
N GLN A 118 -12.81 -12.66 -7.49
CA GLN A 118 -13.49 -12.41 -8.74
C GLN A 118 -12.48 -12.18 -9.86
N ARG A 119 -12.93 -12.27 -11.10
CA ARG A 119 -12.11 -11.91 -12.24
C ARG A 119 -11.98 -10.38 -12.30
N GLU A 120 -10.77 -9.89 -12.20
CA GLU A 120 -10.46 -8.49 -12.41
C GLU A 120 -10.29 -8.24 -13.92
N ALA A 121 -11.30 -7.67 -14.54
CA ALA A 121 -11.33 -7.52 -16.00
C ALA A 121 -10.69 -6.21 -16.49
N ALA A 122 -10.44 -5.26 -15.60
CA ALA A 122 -9.86 -3.97 -15.94
C ALA A 122 -8.42 -4.09 -16.45
N GLU A 123 -8.07 -3.30 -17.45
CA GLU A 123 -6.68 -3.11 -17.84
C GLU A 123 -5.88 -2.46 -16.72
N LEU A 124 -4.62 -2.81 -16.61
CA LEU A 124 -3.74 -2.41 -15.51
C LEU A 124 -3.08 -1.05 -15.75
N CYS A 125 -2.94 -0.28 -14.72
CA CYS A 125 -2.09 0.89 -14.72
C CYS A 125 -0.61 0.50 -14.77
N THR A 126 0.21 1.37 -15.35
CA THR A 126 1.65 1.17 -15.45
C THR A 126 2.38 2.18 -14.57
N ALA A 127 3.34 1.72 -13.78
CA ALA A 127 4.25 2.61 -13.09
C ALA A 127 5.23 3.23 -14.06
N VAL A 128 5.52 4.52 -13.91
CA VAL A 128 6.52 5.26 -14.70
C VAL A 128 7.79 5.39 -13.86
N PRO A 129 8.82 4.55 -14.06
CA PRO A 129 9.99 4.50 -13.18
C PRO A 129 10.74 5.84 -13.06
N SER A 130 10.81 6.60 -14.15
CA SER A 130 11.53 7.89 -14.19
C SER A 130 10.88 9.00 -13.35
N THR A 131 9.58 8.88 -13.07
CA THR A 131 8.81 9.90 -12.32
C THR A 131 8.27 9.40 -11.00
N GLY A 132 8.19 8.07 -10.81
CA GLY A 132 7.49 7.44 -9.69
C GLY A 132 5.97 7.63 -9.71
N LEU A 133 5.41 8.04 -10.86
CA LEU A 133 3.97 8.22 -11.06
C LEU A 133 3.32 6.97 -11.66
N ILE A 134 2.02 6.92 -11.56
CA ILE A 134 1.20 5.92 -12.24
C ILE A 134 0.61 6.54 -13.49
N ASP A 135 0.80 5.89 -14.64
CA ASP A 135 0.14 6.23 -15.89
C ASP A 135 -1.24 5.57 -15.90
N VAL A 136 -2.27 6.39 -15.81
CA VAL A 136 -3.67 5.95 -15.84
C VAL A 136 -4.29 6.02 -17.24
N GLU A 137 -3.58 6.65 -18.17
CA GLU A 137 -4.06 6.87 -19.55
C GLU A 137 -3.58 5.73 -20.47
N HIS A 138 -2.34 5.27 -20.31
CA HIS A 138 -1.78 4.19 -21.10
C HIS A 138 -1.75 2.89 -20.29
N ARG A 139 -2.81 2.14 -20.38
CA ARG A 139 -3.01 0.89 -19.65
C ARG A 139 -2.41 -0.29 -20.39
N SER A 140 -2.00 -1.30 -19.65
CA SER A 140 -1.52 -2.56 -20.18
C SER A 140 -2.59 -3.65 -20.08
N LYS A 141 -2.44 -4.66 -20.94
CA LYS A 141 -3.34 -5.82 -20.90
C LYS A 141 -3.20 -6.53 -19.56
N ASN A 142 -4.33 -6.84 -18.95
CA ASN A 142 -4.36 -7.65 -17.75
C ASN A 142 -3.95 -9.09 -18.06
N PRO A 143 -2.90 -9.64 -17.44
CA PRO A 143 -2.39 -10.99 -17.69
C PRO A 143 -3.19 -12.09 -17.00
N MET A 144 -4.26 -11.76 -16.27
CA MET A 144 -5.07 -12.74 -15.56
C MET A 144 -5.74 -13.74 -16.51
N ILE A 145 -5.78 -14.99 -16.07
CA ILE A 145 -6.55 -16.07 -16.66
C ILE A 145 -7.70 -16.37 -15.71
N ASP A 146 -8.91 -15.99 -16.12
CA ASP A 146 -10.09 -16.02 -15.24
C ASP A 146 -9.89 -15.25 -13.94
N GLN A 147 -9.84 -15.91 -12.79
CA GLN A 147 -9.60 -15.32 -11.47
C GLN A 147 -8.11 -15.39 -11.06
N ASN A 148 -7.25 -15.99 -11.87
CA ASN A 148 -5.89 -16.31 -11.48
C ASN A 148 -4.89 -15.42 -12.19
N LEU A 149 -3.94 -14.88 -11.45
CA LEU A 149 -2.77 -14.20 -11.94
C LEU A 149 -1.56 -15.14 -11.79
N PRO A 150 -1.11 -15.81 -12.87
CA PRO A 150 0.08 -16.65 -12.80
C PRO A 150 1.30 -15.82 -12.42
N LEU A 151 2.07 -16.29 -11.45
CA LEU A 151 3.32 -15.63 -11.09
C LEU A 151 4.41 -16.05 -12.06
N THR A 152 5.07 -15.06 -12.66
CA THR A 152 6.27 -15.22 -13.47
C THR A 152 7.21 -14.06 -13.21
N HIS A 153 8.50 -14.25 -13.43
CA HIS A 153 9.45 -13.15 -13.25
C HIS A 153 9.18 -12.02 -14.25
N GLU A 154 8.78 -12.35 -15.48
CA GLU A 154 8.49 -11.35 -16.53
C GLU A 154 7.33 -10.43 -16.15
N LEU A 155 6.42 -10.86 -15.28
CA LEU A 155 5.30 -10.04 -14.80
C LEU A 155 5.79 -8.74 -14.14
N PHE A 156 7.00 -8.75 -13.59
CA PHE A 156 7.60 -7.64 -12.82
C PHE A 156 8.84 -7.03 -13.45
N ASP A 157 9.21 -7.43 -14.69
CA ASP A 157 10.43 -6.96 -15.35
C ASP A 157 10.47 -5.45 -15.57
N PHE A 158 9.32 -4.83 -15.74
CA PHE A 158 9.26 -3.41 -16.06
C PHE A 158 8.80 -2.54 -14.88
N ALA A 159 7.93 -3.03 -14.04
CA ALA A 159 7.38 -2.31 -12.90
C ALA A 159 6.45 -3.20 -12.05
N GLU A 160 5.84 -2.59 -11.04
CA GLU A 160 4.79 -3.20 -10.25
C GLU A 160 3.53 -3.46 -11.09
N THR A 161 2.84 -4.55 -10.85
CA THR A 161 1.50 -4.83 -11.40
C THR A 161 0.46 -4.10 -10.55
N ILE A 162 -0.22 -3.11 -11.14
CA ILE A 162 -1.09 -2.19 -10.41
C ILE A 162 -2.55 -2.39 -10.82
N PHE A 163 -3.35 -2.86 -9.88
CA PHE A 163 -4.80 -2.92 -9.97
C PHE A 163 -5.39 -1.69 -9.26
N ASP A 164 -5.73 -0.64 -9.98
CA ASP A 164 -6.31 0.59 -9.44
C ASP A 164 -7.83 0.52 -9.26
N VAL A 165 -8.44 -0.47 -9.89
CA VAL A 165 -9.87 -0.80 -9.74
C VAL A 165 -9.97 -2.28 -9.42
N LEU A 166 -10.32 -2.61 -8.18
CA LEU A 166 -10.49 -3.98 -7.71
C LEU A 166 -11.93 -4.21 -7.27
N GLU A 167 -12.50 -5.33 -7.71
CA GLU A 167 -13.77 -5.86 -7.22
C GLU A 167 -13.56 -6.85 -6.07
N SER A 168 -12.48 -7.61 -6.13
CA SER A 168 -12.07 -8.55 -5.08
C SER A 168 -11.63 -7.85 -3.80
N ARG A 169 -11.91 -8.48 -2.68
CA ARG A 169 -11.44 -8.07 -1.35
C ARG A 169 -10.47 -9.08 -0.72
N GLN A 170 -10.30 -10.19 -1.41
CA GLN A 170 -9.42 -11.27 -0.98
C GLN A 170 -8.59 -11.76 -2.16
N VAL A 171 -7.32 -12.03 -1.85
CA VAL A 171 -6.36 -12.66 -2.77
C VAL A 171 -5.69 -13.81 -2.03
N THR A 172 -5.55 -14.94 -2.69
CA THR A 172 -4.90 -16.13 -2.15
C THR A 172 -3.65 -16.44 -2.96
N LEU A 173 -2.51 -16.57 -2.29
CA LEU A 173 -1.31 -17.15 -2.89
C LEU A 173 -1.45 -18.66 -2.83
N SER A 174 -1.44 -19.33 -3.97
CA SER A 174 -1.60 -20.77 -4.09
C SER A 174 -0.69 -21.36 -5.16
N LYS A 175 -0.39 -22.64 -5.00
CA LYS A 175 0.25 -23.44 -6.05
C LYS A 175 -0.79 -23.72 -7.14
N LYS A 176 -0.34 -23.71 -8.40
CA LYS A 176 -1.16 -24.05 -9.59
C LYS A 176 -1.59 -25.50 -9.60
#